data_0907d8abd41cd1ee7cbeb92557f6de9f
#
_entry.id   0907d8abd41cd1ee7cbeb92557f6de9f
#
_cell.length_a   1.000
_cell.length_b   1.000
_cell.length_c   1.000
_cell.angle_alpha   90.00
_cell.angle_beta   90.00
_cell.angle_gamma   90.00
#
_symmetry.space_group_name_H-M   'P 1'
#
loop_
_entity.id
_entity.type
_entity.pdbx_description
1 polymer ?
#
loop_
_entity_poly.entity_id
_entity_poly.type
_entity_poly.pdbx_seq_one_letter_code
_entity_poly.pdbx_strand_id
1 'polypeptide(L)'
;MDYLRELRHELPDLPPCTLQESQFPFPLPTFPTGLEGTDQGAKPIEPTPLSHYFFLAEVSLRRLLNRARHTASQLSPGIDSVTATHISESIHHLEDQLQQWLECLPPALQFNLPPDLLPSPHEPELVKLMRERYVEAREFLYRVFLYICLHGGDRLTHAQVIAYGAKATAGLRLSVYRIQTEKPFFRHMGSWIACRVRFNQALCLVAAARGKELGMESARYVLVPPAWRECVGAVRDRLEIWSDEGAGIPELTTLLNWLLE
;
A
#
# COMPACT_ATOMS: atom_id res chain seq x y z
N MET A 1 5.43 -4.85 16.03
CA MET A 1 4.77 -3.54 16.26
C MET A 1 3.97 -3.08 15.05
N ASP A 2 4.56 -3.09 13.87
CA ASP A 2 3.88 -2.62 12.65
C ASP A 2 2.63 -3.43 12.31
N TYR A 3 2.66 -4.75 12.51
CA TYR A 3 1.49 -5.62 12.34
C TYR A 3 0.30 -5.23 13.23
N LEU A 4 0.55 -4.88 14.50
CA LEU A 4 -0.51 -4.41 15.40
C LEU A 4 -1.05 -3.04 14.99
N ARG A 5 -0.22 -2.19 14.41
CA ARG A 5 -0.67 -0.91 13.84
C ARG A 5 -1.50 -1.12 12.58
N GLU A 6 -1.12 -2.07 11.72
CA GLU A 6 -1.92 -2.47 10.56
C GLU A 6 -3.27 -3.02 10.99
N LEU A 7 -3.29 -3.95 11.94
CA LEU A 7 -4.54 -4.49 12.50
C LEU A 7 -5.45 -3.39 13.04
N ARG A 8 -4.89 -2.44 13.79
CA ARG A 8 -5.67 -1.34 14.35
C ARG A 8 -6.22 -0.40 13.29
N HIS A 9 -5.51 -0.20 12.19
CA HIS A 9 -6.00 0.60 11.07
C HIS A 9 -7.17 -0.08 10.37
N GLU A 10 -7.13 -1.41 10.26
CA GLU A 10 -8.21 -2.22 9.69
C GLU A 10 -9.37 -2.46 10.68
N LEU A 11 -9.09 -2.41 11.97
CA LEU A 11 -10.04 -2.63 13.06
C LEU A 11 -9.96 -1.47 14.07
N PRO A 12 -10.64 -0.34 13.81
CA PRO A 12 -10.53 0.87 14.63
C PRO A 12 -10.98 0.65 16.07
N ASP A 13 -11.84 -0.34 16.33
CA ASP A 13 -12.35 -0.67 17.67
C ASP A 13 -11.36 -1.47 18.53
N LEU A 14 -10.23 -1.89 17.96
CA LEU A 14 -9.19 -2.53 18.77
C LEU A 14 -8.60 -1.53 19.78
N PRO A 15 -8.38 -1.97 21.03
CA PRO A 15 -7.79 -1.11 22.04
C PRO A 15 -6.42 -0.58 21.57
N PRO A 16 -6.04 0.64 22.01
CA PRO A 16 -4.77 1.22 21.63
C PRO A 16 -3.62 0.28 22.01
N CYS A 17 -2.71 0.07 21.05
CA CYS A 17 -1.47 -0.64 21.36
C CYS A 17 -0.71 0.20 22.39
N THR A 18 -0.56 -0.33 23.59
CA THR A 18 0.17 0.33 24.70
C THR A 18 1.69 0.32 24.49
N LEU A 19 2.17 -0.44 23.49
CA LEU A 19 3.59 -0.52 23.17
C LEU A 19 4.02 0.73 22.38
N GLN A 20 4.70 1.65 23.03
CA GLN A 20 5.33 2.80 22.41
C GLN A 20 6.71 2.42 21.86
N GLU A 21 7.13 3.04 20.76
CA GLU A 21 8.48 2.81 20.17
C GLU A 21 9.60 3.05 21.20
N SER A 22 9.41 4.01 22.12
CA SER A 22 10.33 4.29 23.22
C SER A 22 10.46 3.16 24.25
N GLN A 23 9.53 2.22 24.27
CA GLN A 23 9.52 1.07 25.19
C GLN A 23 10.22 -0.17 24.62
N PHE A 24 10.67 -0.11 23.35
CA PHE A 24 11.46 -1.16 22.75
C PHE A 24 12.94 -0.91 22.98
N PRO A 25 13.58 -1.60 23.94
CA PRO A 25 14.98 -1.39 24.27
C PRO A 25 15.95 -2.01 23.25
N PHE A 26 15.43 -2.53 22.15
CA PHE A 26 16.28 -3.15 21.12
C PHE A 26 16.78 -2.09 20.16
N PRO A 27 18.09 -1.80 20.16
CA PRO A 27 18.69 -0.95 19.16
C PRO A 27 18.44 -1.55 17.77
N LEU A 28 18.33 -0.68 16.77
CA LEU A 28 18.35 -1.15 15.38
C LEU A 28 19.64 -1.96 15.18
N PRO A 29 19.62 -3.07 14.39
CA PRO A 29 20.81 -3.82 14.10
C PRO A 29 21.90 -2.87 13.60
N THR A 30 23.02 -2.82 14.29
CA THR A 30 24.20 -2.08 13.84
C THR A 30 24.77 -2.78 12.62
N PHE A 31 25.31 -2.02 11.68
CA PHE A 31 26.09 -2.61 10.61
C PHE A 31 27.24 -3.43 11.23
N PRO A 32 27.53 -4.63 10.67
CA PRO A 32 28.71 -5.36 11.11
C PRO A 32 29.93 -4.47 10.87
N THR A 33 30.48 -3.94 11.93
CA THR A 33 31.75 -3.16 11.93
C THR A 33 32.95 -4.10 11.87
N GLY A 34 32.91 -5.08 10.98
CA GLY A 34 33.90 -6.15 10.92
C GLY A 34 34.80 -6.09 9.68
N LEU A 35 35.41 -4.91 9.44
CA LEU A 35 36.57 -4.83 8.56
C LEU A 35 37.88 -4.56 9.31
N GLU A 36 37.85 -4.55 10.63
CA GLU A 36 39.10 -4.38 11.42
C GLU A 36 39.31 -5.57 12.34
N GLY A 37 40.26 -6.44 11.94
CA GLY A 37 41.17 -7.14 12.81
C GLY A 37 40.72 -8.45 13.45
N THR A 38 41.26 -9.54 12.91
CA THR A 38 41.87 -10.65 13.64
C THR A 38 41.19 -11.15 14.91
N ASP A 39 40.33 -12.17 14.80
CA ASP A 39 40.54 -13.32 15.70
C ASP A 39 40.11 -14.63 15.04
N GLN A 40 41.04 -15.62 15.11
CA GLN A 40 40.87 -16.94 14.52
C GLN A 40 40.01 -17.80 15.45
N GLY A 41 38.89 -18.28 14.94
CA GLY A 41 38.25 -19.41 15.59
C GLY A 41 36.76 -19.30 15.90
N ALA A 42 35.95 -19.23 14.94
CA ALA A 42 34.58 -19.69 14.73
C ALA A 42 34.01 -18.82 13.62
N LYS A 43 33.71 -19.37 12.47
CA LYS A 43 33.00 -18.60 11.43
C LYS A 43 31.61 -18.28 11.96
N PRO A 44 31.29 -17.04 12.36
CA PRO A 44 29.91 -16.63 12.50
C PRO A 44 29.30 -16.79 11.10
N ILE A 45 28.09 -17.27 11.01
CA ILE A 45 27.27 -17.12 9.80
C ILE A 45 27.03 -15.62 9.69
N GLU A 46 27.93 -14.92 8.99
CA GLU A 46 27.78 -13.49 8.74
C GLU A 46 26.50 -13.31 7.92
N PRO A 47 25.49 -12.61 8.45
CA PRO A 47 24.38 -12.20 7.61
C PRO A 47 24.99 -11.38 6.48
N THR A 48 24.78 -11.81 5.24
CA THR A 48 25.29 -11.09 4.08
C THR A 48 24.95 -9.61 4.21
N PRO A 49 25.85 -8.67 3.90
CA PRO A 49 25.58 -7.23 3.96
C PRO A 49 24.24 -6.84 3.31
N LEU A 50 23.83 -7.57 2.29
CA LEU A 50 22.57 -7.38 1.57
C LEU A 50 21.33 -7.59 2.46
N SER A 51 21.34 -8.56 3.38
CA SER A 51 20.20 -8.80 4.29
C SER A 51 19.99 -7.66 5.29
N HIS A 52 21.05 -7.00 5.73
CA HIS A 52 20.99 -5.82 6.56
C HIS A 52 20.40 -4.62 5.80
N TYR A 53 20.86 -4.37 4.59
CA TYR A 53 20.31 -3.31 3.75
C TYR A 53 18.83 -3.54 3.44
N PHE A 54 18.47 -4.79 3.13
CA PHE A 54 17.06 -5.17 2.93
C PHE A 54 16.23 -4.88 4.18
N PHE A 55 16.70 -5.28 5.36
CA PHE A 55 15.99 -5.05 6.62
C PHE A 55 15.81 -3.55 6.90
N LEU A 56 16.86 -2.73 6.74
CA LEU A 56 16.78 -1.28 6.93
C LEU A 56 15.84 -0.62 5.92
N ALA A 57 15.88 -1.05 4.67
CA ALA A 57 14.98 -0.58 3.63
C ALA A 57 13.52 -0.91 3.98
N GLU A 58 13.23 -2.12 4.42
CA GLU A 58 11.88 -2.55 4.84
C GLU A 58 11.38 -1.73 6.04
N VAL A 59 12.21 -1.54 7.08
CA VAL A 59 11.83 -0.75 8.27
C VAL A 59 11.57 0.71 7.91
N SER A 60 12.42 1.33 7.09
CA SER A 60 12.25 2.72 6.69
C SER A 60 10.97 2.93 5.85
N LEU A 61 10.68 2.01 4.93
CA LEU A 61 9.46 2.04 4.13
C LEU A 61 8.19 1.86 4.98
N ARG A 62 8.21 0.95 5.95
CA ARG A 62 7.10 0.78 6.91
C ARG A 62 6.84 2.04 7.73
N ARG A 63 7.88 2.74 8.16
CA ARG A 63 7.72 4.04 8.83
C ARG A 63 7.05 5.07 7.94
N LEU A 64 7.42 5.12 6.66
CA LEU A 64 6.77 5.99 5.68
C LEU A 64 5.28 5.61 5.51
N LEU A 65 4.97 4.33 5.35
CA LEU A 65 3.59 3.83 5.27
C LEU A 65 2.76 4.18 6.50
N ASN A 66 3.32 4.07 7.71
CA ASN A 66 2.61 4.45 8.93
C ASN A 66 2.28 5.95 8.96
N ARG A 67 3.16 6.81 8.46
CA ARG A 67 2.89 8.24 8.30
C ARG A 67 1.80 8.50 7.26
N ALA A 68 1.84 7.79 6.14
CA ALA A 68 0.80 7.86 5.11
C ALA A 68 -0.58 7.45 5.66
N ARG A 69 -0.65 6.38 6.46
CA ARG A 69 -1.88 5.95 7.14
C ARG A 69 -2.39 7.02 8.12
N HIS A 70 -1.49 7.65 8.86
CA HIS A 70 -1.88 8.76 9.74
C HIS A 70 -2.45 9.93 8.95
N THR A 71 -1.84 10.33 7.84
CA THR A 71 -2.39 11.38 6.97
C THR A 71 -3.75 10.96 6.40
N ALA A 72 -3.90 9.71 5.95
CA ALA A 72 -5.18 9.21 5.45
C ALA A 72 -6.28 9.16 6.53
N SER A 73 -5.94 8.95 7.81
CA SER A 73 -6.91 8.95 8.91
C SER A 73 -7.53 10.33 9.21
N GLN A 74 -6.97 11.40 8.65
CA GLN A 74 -7.53 12.75 8.73
C GLN A 74 -8.61 13.02 7.69
N LEU A 75 -8.83 12.09 6.75
CA LEU A 75 -9.89 12.19 5.76
C LEU A 75 -11.26 12.04 6.42
N SER A 76 -12.17 12.93 6.06
CA SER A 76 -13.57 12.90 6.50
C SER A 76 -14.50 13.14 5.32
N PRO A 77 -15.75 12.65 5.35
CA PRO A 77 -16.72 13.00 4.32
C PRO A 77 -16.95 14.52 4.25
N GLY A 78 -17.10 15.03 3.02
CA GLY A 78 -17.34 16.46 2.80
C GLY A 78 -16.10 17.33 2.90
N ILE A 79 -14.93 16.77 2.54
CA ILE A 79 -13.65 17.49 2.49
C ILE A 79 -13.75 18.75 1.62
N ASP A 80 -13.28 19.87 2.14
CA ASP A 80 -13.22 21.14 1.41
C ASP A 80 -11.89 21.32 0.65
N SER A 81 -11.83 22.35 -0.19
CA SER A 81 -10.67 22.66 -1.04
C SER A 81 -9.39 22.92 -0.23
N VAL A 82 -9.50 23.58 0.93
CA VAL A 82 -8.33 23.92 1.77
C VAL A 82 -7.76 22.67 2.43
N THR A 83 -8.63 21.87 3.03
CA THR A 83 -8.25 20.59 3.65
C THR A 83 -7.68 19.62 2.61
N ALA A 84 -8.31 19.56 1.42
CA ALA A 84 -7.81 18.74 0.31
C ALA A 84 -6.40 19.18 -0.14
N THR A 85 -6.12 20.49 -0.22
CA THR A 85 -4.79 21.02 -0.52
C THR A 85 -3.78 20.58 0.53
N HIS A 86 -4.09 20.76 1.80
CA HIS A 86 -3.18 20.41 2.91
C HIS A 86 -2.82 18.92 2.94
N ILE A 87 -3.83 18.07 2.71
CA ILE A 87 -3.62 16.62 2.61
C ILE A 87 -2.79 16.29 1.38
N SER A 88 -3.08 16.93 0.23
CA SER A 88 -2.32 16.74 -1.01
C SER A 88 -0.84 17.09 -0.83
N GLU A 89 -0.52 18.22 -0.20
CA GLU A 89 0.85 18.62 0.11
C GLU A 89 1.56 17.59 0.99
N SER A 90 0.88 17.11 2.03
CA SER A 90 1.41 16.06 2.90
C SER A 90 1.70 14.76 2.13
N ILE A 91 0.82 14.37 1.21
CA ILE A 91 1.02 13.20 0.36
C ILE A 91 2.18 13.41 -0.64
N HIS A 92 2.32 14.61 -1.22
CA HIS A 92 3.46 14.91 -2.09
C HIS A 92 4.79 14.79 -1.35
N HIS A 93 4.89 15.31 -0.12
CA HIS A 93 6.10 15.12 0.69
C HIS A 93 6.40 13.65 0.97
N LEU A 94 5.39 12.82 1.19
CA LEU A 94 5.57 11.39 1.37
C LEU A 94 5.97 10.68 0.06
N GLU A 95 5.45 11.15 -1.07
CA GLU A 95 5.83 10.66 -2.41
C GLU A 95 7.30 10.99 -2.72
N ASP A 96 7.75 12.21 -2.40
CA ASP A 96 9.16 12.60 -2.54
C ASP A 96 10.07 11.73 -1.66
N GLN A 97 9.67 11.46 -0.42
CA GLN A 97 10.43 10.58 0.46
C GLN A 97 10.44 9.12 -0.04
N LEU A 98 9.35 8.65 -0.63
CA LEU A 98 9.29 7.34 -1.25
C LEU A 98 10.24 7.26 -2.46
N GLN A 99 10.32 8.33 -3.24
CA GLN A 99 11.26 8.42 -4.36
C GLN A 99 12.71 8.44 -3.87
N GLN A 100 13.03 9.26 -2.87
CA GLN A 100 14.35 9.29 -2.24
C GLN A 100 14.72 7.93 -1.65
N TRP A 101 13.77 7.23 -1.02
CA TRP A 101 13.98 5.88 -0.53
C TRP A 101 14.44 4.93 -1.65
N LEU A 102 13.78 4.98 -2.81
CA LEU A 102 14.16 4.17 -3.98
C LEU A 102 15.58 4.49 -4.47
N GLU A 103 15.92 5.78 -4.55
CA GLU A 103 17.22 6.27 -4.99
C GLU A 103 18.36 5.91 -4.04
N CYS A 104 18.07 5.81 -2.73
CA CYS A 104 19.03 5.44 -1.70
C CYS A 104 19.23 3.93 -1.55
N LEU A 105 18.46 3.10 -2.25
CA LEU A 105 18.69 1.65 -2.22
C LEU A 105 20.07 1.28 -2.77
N PRO A 106 20.78 0.32 -2.13
CA PRO A 106 22.01 -0.20 -2.69
C PRO A 106 21.79 -0.78 -4.10
N PRO A 107 22.78 -0.74 -4.99
CA PRO A 107 22.62 -1.23 -6.36
C PRO A 107 22.06 -2.64 -6.48
N ALA A 108 22.38 -3.52 -5.51
CA ALA A 108 21.89 -4.90 -5.47
C ALA A 108 20.38 -5.02 -5.12
N LEU A 109 19.75 -3.96 -4.61
CA LEU A 109 18.33 -3.89 -4.27
C LEU A 109 17.55 -2.90 -5.15
N GLN A 110 18.24 -2.17 -6.03
CA GLN A 110 17.61 -1.24 -6.96
C GLN A 110 16.77 -1.99 -8.00
N PHE A 111 15.67 -1.37 -8.38
CA PHE A 111 14.77 -1.86 -9.41
C PHE A 111 14.24 -0.69 -10.26
N ASN A 112 13.86 -1.00 -11.48
CA ASN A 112 13.16 -0.07 -12.33
C ASN A 112 11.64 -0.31 -12.22
N LEU A 113 10.88 0.77 -12.34
CA LEU A 113 9.43 0.72 -12.52
C LEU A 113 9.14 0.88 -14.01
N PRO A 114 8.98 -0.20 -14.75
CA PRO A 114 8.61 -0.09 -16.16
C PRO A 114 7.20 0.52 -16.26
N PRO A 115 6.89 1.24 -17.35
CA PRO A 115 5.58 1.86 -17.55
C PRO A 115 4.41 0.87 -17.49
N ASP A 116 4.66 -0.36 -17.91
CA ASP A 116 3.72 -1.49 -17.91
C ASP A 116 3.76 -2.31 -16.61
N LEU A 117 4.67 -1.98 -15.70
CA LEU A 117 4.86 -2.62 -14.40
C LEU A 117 5.15 -4.14 -14.47
N LEU A 118 5.41 -4.69 -15.63
CA LEU A 118 5.66 -6.13 -15.77
C LEU A 118 6.97 -6.54 -15.07
N PRO A 119 6.93 -7.54 -14.18
CA PRO A 119 8.13 -8.03 -13.53
C PRO A 119 9.04 -8.75 -14.53
N SER A 120 10.36 -8.55 -14.39
CA SER A 120 11.32 -9.36 -15.13
C SER A 120 11.29 -10.81 -14.63
N PRO A 121 11.25 -11.83 -15.50
CA PRO A 121 11.26 -13.24 -15.09
C PRO A 121 12.54 -13.65 -14.35
N HIS A 122 13.62 -12.89 -14.48
CA HIS A 122 14.93 -13.16 -13.88
C HIS A 122 15.27 -12.20 -12.74
N GLU A 123 14.30 -11.45 -12.22
CA GLU A 123 14.52 -10.52 -11.12
C GLU A 123 14.82 -11.28 -9.81
N PRO A 124 15.89 -10.93 -9.06
CA PRO A 124 16.18 -11.53 -7.76
C PRO A 124 15.01 -11.35 -6.78
N GLU A 125 14.74 -12.35 -5.94
CA GLU A 125 13.55 -12.34 -5.05
C GLU A 125 13.53 -11.13 -4.09
N LEU A 126 14.68 -10.71 -3.55
CA LEU A 126 14.75 -9.54 -2.69
C LEU A 126 14.41 -8.23 -3.43
N VAL A 127 14.87 -8.12 -4.67
CA VAL A 127 14.55 -6.96 -5.54
C VAL A 127 13.06 -6.93 -5.84
N LYS A 128 12.48 -8.07 -6.16
CA LYS A 128 11.05 -8.22 -6.38
C LYS A 128 10.24 -7.82 -5.15
N LEU A 129 10.63 -8.29 -3.96
CA LEU A 129 9.97 -7.90 -2.70
C LEU A 129 10.04 -6.39 -2.46
N MET A 130 11.21 -5.75 -2.69
CA MET A 130 11.36 -4.31 -2.56
C MET A 130 10.45 -3.56 -3.53
N ARG A 131 10.39 -4.00 -4.78
CA ARG A 131 9.50 -3.42 -5.78
C ARG A 131 8.02 -3.55 -5.39
N GLU A 132 7.60 -4.73 -4.94
CA GLU A 132 6.22 -4.96 -4.49
C GLU A 132 5.86 -4.05 -3.30
N ARG A 133 6.76 -3.88 -2.34
CA ARG A 133 6.59 -2.96 -1.22
C ARG A 133 6.51 -1.49 -1.63
N TYR A 134 7.34 -1.09 -2.58
CA TYR A 134 7.28 0.27 -3.15
C TYR A 134 5.95 0.52 -3.85
N VAL A 135 5.49 -0.42 -4.67
CA VAL A 135 4.22 -0.32 -5.39
C VAL A 135 3.04 -0.26 -4.39
N GLU A 136 3.10 -1.05 -3.32
CA GLU A 136 2.12 -1.01 -2.22
C GLU A 136 2.05 0.38 -1.57
N ALA A 137 3.21 0.95 -1.23
CA ALA A 137 3.29 2.27 -0.63
C ALA A 137 2.72 3.35 -1.57
N ARG A 138 3.10 3.31 -2.84
CA ARG A 138 2.65 4.28 -3.84
C ARG A 138 1.15 4.16 -4.12
N GLU A 139 0.64 2.94 -4.22
CA GLU A 139 -0.80 2.67 -4.38
C GLU A 139 -1.58 3.25 -3.19
N PHE A 140 -1.09 3.05 -1.96
CA PHE A 140 -1.72 3.57 -0.77
C PHE A 140 -1.77 5.11 -0.75
N LEU A 141 -0.66 5.78 -1.10
CA LEU A 141 -0.62 7.25 -1.21
C LEU A 141 -1.65 7.77 -2.22
N TYR A 142 -1.78 7.11 -3.37
CA TYR A 142 -2.69 7.55 -4.42
C TYR A 142 -4.16 7.26 -4.13
N ARG A 143 -4.46 6.30 -3.27
CA ARG A 143 -5.82 6.02 -2.80
C ARG A 143 -6.45 7.22 -2.08
N VAL A 144 -5.65 8.03 -1.41
CA VAL A 144 -6.08 9.28 -0.77
C VAL A 144 -6.73 10.22 -1.77
N PHE A 145 -6.16 10.36 -2.96
CA PHE A 145 -6.72 11.21 -4.01
C PHE A 145 -8.05 10.68 -4.56
N LEU A 146 -8.20 9.35 -4.64
CA LEU A 146 -9.49 8.76 -5.00
C LEU A 146 -10.56 9.14 -3.97
N TYR A 147 -10.24 9.04 -2.67
CA TYR A 147 -11.16 9.44 -1.62
C TYR A 147 -11.56 10.91 -1.75
N ILE A 148 -10.60 11.81 -1.96
CA ILE A 148 -10.85 13.23 -2.16
C ILE A 148 -11.77 13.45 -3.39
N CYS A 149 -11.53 12.77 -4.50
CA CYS A 149 -12.38 12.87 -5.69
C CYS A 149 -13.81 12.37 -5.47
N LEU A 150 -14.01 11.36 -4.63
CA LEU A 150 -15.33 10.81 -4.37
C LEU A 150 -16.12 11.62 -3.33
N HIS A 151 -15.45 12.31 -2.40
CA HIS A 151 -16.10 12.98 -1.27
C HIS A 151 -15.99 14.51 -1.28
N GLY A 152 -15.19 15.10 -2.18
CA GLY A 152 -14.99 16.56 -2.27
C GLY A 152 -16.17 17.31 -2.91
N GLY A 153 -16.88 16.67 -3.84
CA GLY A 153 -18.03 17.29 -4.52
C GLY A 153 -17.69 18.65 -5.14
N ASP A 154 -18.62 19.61 -5.03
CA ASP A 154 -18.50 20.98 -5.58
C ASP A 154 -17.51 21.87 -4.82
N ARG A 155 -16.93 21.35 -3.74
CA ARG A 155 -16.00 22.11 -2.88
C ARG A 155 -14.57 22.14 -3.45
N LEU A 156 -14.25 21.29 -4.43
CA LEU A 156 -12.95 21.26 -5.08
C LEU A 156 -12.90 22.25 -6.25
N THR A 157 -11.77 22.90 -6.44
CA THR A 157 -11.52 23.70 -7.62
C THR A 157 -11.33 22.80 -8.86
N HIS A 158 -11.60 23.34 -10.05
CA HIS A 158 -11.41 22.58 -11.29
C HIS A 158 -9.97 22.06 -11.46
N ALA A 159 -8.96 22.85 -11.08
CA ALA A 159 -7.56 22.43 -11.12
C ALA A 159 -7.28 21.24 -10.19
N GLN A 160 -7.87 21.25 -8.97
CA GLN A 160 -7.76 20.14 -8.02
C GLN A 160 -8.40 18.87 -8.58
N VAL A 161 -9.61 18.97 -9.16
CA VAL A 161 -10.32 17.83 -9.73
C VAL A 161 -9.49 17.15 -10.83
N ILE A 162 -8.83 17.95 -11.70
CA ILE A 162 -7.93 17.40 -12.74
C ILE A 162 -6.70 16.74 -12.11
N ALA A 163 -5.99 17.43 -11.22
CA ALA A 163 -4.75 16.96 -10.64
C ALA A 163 -4.97 15.69 -9.78
N TYR A 164 -6.00 15.70 -8.93
CA TYR A 164 -6.32 14.58 -8.06
C TYR A 164 -6.89 13.40 -8.86
N GLY A 165 -7.68 13.65 -9.90
CA GLY A 165 -8.19 12.63 -10.80
C GLY A 165 -7.05 11.86 -11.51
N ALA A 166 -5.98 12.55 -11.93
CA ALA A 166 -4.81 11.91 -12.52
C ALA A 166 -4.08 11.00 -11.50
N LYS A 167 -3.88 11.47 -10.25
CA LYS A 167 -3.26 10.68 -9.17
C LYS A 167 -4.13 9.48 -8.78
N ALA A 168 -5.44 9.67 -8.62
CA ALA A 168 -6.40 8.60 -8.36
C ALA A 168 -6.35 7.53 -9.46
N THR A 169 -6.34 7.95 -10.73
CA THR A 169 -6.21 7.04 -11.88
C THR A 169 -4.93 6.21 -11.81
N ALA A 170 -3.80 6.84 -11.47
CA ALA A 170 -2.54 6.13 -11.29
C ALA A 170 -2.63 5.11 -10.15
N GLY A 171 -3.27 5.45 -9.03
CA GLY A 171 -3.53 4.52 -7.91
C GLY A 171 -4.36 3.31 -8.32
N LEU A 172 -5.45 3.53 -9.08
CA LEU A 172 -6.29 2.43 -9.58
C LEU A 172 -5.53 1.48 -10.54
N ARG A 173 -4.62 2.01 -11.36
CA ARG A 173 -3.74 1.18 -12.21
C ARG A 173 -2.80 0.32 -11.37
N LEU A 174 -2.24 0.86 -10.27
CA LEU A 174 -1.42 0.10 -9.34
C LEU A 174 -2.23 -0.98 -8.62
N SER A 175 -3.47 -0.71 -8.25
CA SER A 175 -4.37 -1.71 -7.66
C SER A 175 -4.63 -2.86 -8.64
N VAL A 176 -4.95 -2.56 -9.90
CA VAL A 176 -5.11 -3.58 -10.96
C VAL A 176 -3.84 -4.40 -11.12
N TYR A 177 -2.68 -3.75 -11.25
CA TYR A 177 -1.40 -4.43 -11.36
C TYR A 177 -1.17 -5.40 -10.19
N ARG A 178 -1.37 -4.95 -8.95
CA ARG A 178 -1.17 -5.79 -7.76
C ARG A 178 -2.12 -6.98 -7.70
N ILE A 179 -3.37 -6.81 -8.12
CA ILE A 179 -4.34 -7.90 -8.17
C ILE A 179 -3.94 -8.95 -9.23
N GLN A 180 -3.51 -8.49 -10.40
CA GLN A 180 -3.16 -9.38 -11.53
C GLN A 180 -1.82 -10.09 -11.34
N THR A 181 -0.85 -9.46 -10.67
CA THR A 181 0.50 -10.02 -10.49
C THR A 181 0.67 -10.82 -9.21
N GLU A 182 -0.32 -10.81 -8.34
CA GLU A 182 -0.26 -11.54 -7.08
C GLU A 182 -0.25 -13.04 -7.32
N LYS A 183 0.77 -13.69 -6.77
CA LYS A 183 0.81 -15.15 -6.70
C LYS A 183 -0.16 -15.65 -5.64
N PRO A 184 -0.70 -16.88 -5.78
CA PRO A 184 -1.40 -17.54 -4.70
C PRO A 184 -0.54 -17.52 -3.44
N PHE A 185 -1.10 -17.05 -2.34
CA PHE A 185 -0.37 -17.05 -1.08
C PHE A 185 -0.73 -18.30 -0.27
N PHE A 186 0.26 -18.82 0.43
CA PHE A 186 0.06 -19.94 1.35
C PHE A 186 -0.59 -19.43 2.64
N ARG A 187 -1.25 -20.34 3.34
CA ARG A 187 -1.81 -20.07 4.66
C ARG A 187 -0.72 -19.66 5.63
N HIS A 188 -0.82 -18.46 6.17
CA HIS A 188 0.08 -17.92 7.18
C HIS A 188 -0.67 -16.84 8.01
N MET A 189 -0.09 -16.43 9.14
CA MET A 189 -0.72 -15.45 10.04
C MET A 189 -1.11 -14.11 9.40
N GLY A 190 -0.51 -13.77 8.26
CA GLY A 190 -0.83 -12.55 7.49
C GLY A 190 -1.93 -12.74 6.43
N SER A 191 -2.44 -13.96 6.21
CA SER A 191 -3.42 -14.24 5.13
C SER A 191 -4.69 -13.42 5.30
N TRP A 192 -5.17 -13.26 6.52
CA TRP A 192 -6.34 -12.45 6.81
C TRP A 192 -6.15 -10.97 6.39
N ILE A 193 -5.00 -10.37 6.74
CA ILE A 193 -4.68 -9.00 6.30
C ILE A 193 -4.58 -8.92 4.78
N ALA A 194 -3.93 -9.91 4.14
CA ALA A 194 -3.82 -9.94 2.69
C ALA A 194 -5.21 -9.95 2.02
N CYS A 195 -6.16 -10.74 2.53
CA CYS A 195 -7.54 -10.74 2.06
C CYS A 195 -8.20 -9.35 2.19
N ARG A 196 -8.04 -8.69 3.32
CA ARG A 196 -8.60 -7.34 3.54
C ARG A 196 -7.96 -6.29 2.64
N VAL A 197 -6.65 -6.35 2.44
CA VAL A 197 -5.96 -5.45 1.51
C VAL A 197 -6.51 -5.60 0.09
N ARG A 198 -6.73 -6.84 -0.37
CA ARG A 198 -7.32 -7.09 -1.69
C ARG A 198 -8.76 -6.63 -1.79
N PHE A 199 -9.54 -6.90 -0.76
CA PHE A 199 -10.90 -6.38 -0.67
C PHE A 199 -10.94 -4.85 -0.78
N ASN A 200 -10.08 -4.14 -0.04
CA ASN A 200 -9.99 -2.68 -0.11
C ASN A 200 -9.59 -2.18 -1.51
N GLN A 201 -8.71 -2.90 -2.21
CA GLN A 201 -8.38 -2.59 -3.61
C GLN A 201 -9.58 -2.76 -4.54
N ALA A 202 -10.32 -3.86 -4.39
CA ALA A 202 -11.54 -4.09 -5.14
C ALA A 202 -12.59 -3.01 -4.86
N LEU A 203 -12.78 -2.62 -3.59
CA LEU A 203 -13.67 -1.51 -3.23
C LEU A 203 -13.29 -0.20 -3.90
N CYS A 204 -12.00 0.14 -3.97
CA CYS A 204 -11.53 1.34 -4.66
C CYS A 204 -11.91 1.33 -6.15
N LEU A 205 -11.76 0.17 -6.81
CA LEU A 205 -12.14 0.00 -8.22
C LEU A 205 -13.65 0.17 -8.41
N VAL A 206 -14.46 -0.47 -7.57
CA VAL A 206 -15.93 -0.36 -7.61
C VAL A 206 -16.36 1.07 -7.32
N ALA A 207 -15.82 1.71 -6.27
CA ALA A 207 -16.18 3.08 -5.89
C ALA A 207 -15.88 4.08 -7.01
N ALA A 208 -14.73 3.92 -7.69
CA ALA A 208 -14.38 4.75 -8.84
C ALA A 208 -15.37 4.53 -10.02
N ALA A 209 -15.75 3.28 -10.31
CA ALA A 209 -16.71 2.96 -11.36
C ALA A 209 -18.10 3.53 -11.05
N ARG A 210 -18.60 3.33 -9.83
CA ARG A 210 -19.89 3.88 -9.38
C ARG A 210 -19.90 5.42 -9.34
N GLY A 211 -18.80 6.04 -8.90
CA GLY A 211 -18.68 7.52 -8.94
C GLY A 211 -18.83 8.07 -10.35
N LYS A 212 -18.28 7.37 -11.35
CA LYS A 212 -18.44 7.70 -12.76
C LYS A 212 -19.88 7.48 -13.25
N GLU A 213 -20.50 6.35 -12.92
CA GLU A 213 -21.90 6.01 -13.28
C GLU A 213 -22.89 7.03 -12.69
N LEU A 214 -22.62 7.50 -11.46
CA LEU A 214 -23.44 8.53 -10.79
C LEU A 214 -23.18 9.95 -11.29
N GLY A 215 -22.26 10.13 -12.23
CA GLY A 215 -21.94 11.44 -12.79
C GLY A 215 -21.32 12.41 -11.79
N MET A 216 -20.55 11.91 -10.81
CA MET A 216 -19.91 12.75 -9.79
C MET A 216 -18.89 13.68 -10.44
N GLU A 217 -19.14 15.00 -10.39
CA GLU A 217 -18.30 16.02 -11.06
C GLU A 217 -16.85 16.00 -10.52
N SER A 218 -16.66 15.80 -9.23
CA SER A 218 -15.33 15.70 -8.62
C SER A 218 -14.56 14.43 -9.01
N ALA A 219 -15.23 13.38 -9.49
CA ALA A 219 -14.61 12.16 -9.99
C ALA A 219 -14.52 12.11 -11.54
N ARG A 220 -14.90 13.18 -12.23
CA ARG A 220 -14.98 13.26 -13.70
C ARG A 220 -13.69 12.85 -14.42
N TYR A 221 -12.54 13.23 -13.86
CA TYR A 221 -11.22 12.92 -14.45
C TYR A 221 -10.57 11.65 -13.90
N VAL A 222 -11.29 10.90 -13.07
CA VAL A 222 -10.83 9.57 -12.63
C VAL A 222 -11.10 8.57 -13.75
N LEU A 223 -10.05 8.01 -14.32
CA LEU A 223 -10.15 6.99 -15.35
C LEU A 223 -10.13 5.60 -14.68
N VAL A 224 -11.27 4.91 -14.75
CA VAL A 224 -11.38 3.54 -14.26
C VAL A 224 -10.69 2.59 -15.24
N PRO A 225 -9.73 1.76 -14.79
CA PRO A 225 -9.05 0.80 -15.66
C PRO A 225 -10.05 -0.18 -16.30
N PRO A 226 -9.91 -0.53 -17.59
CA PRO A 226 -10.88 -1.43 -18.28
C PRO A 226 -11.05 -2.80 -17.60
N ALA A 227 -9.97 -3.34 -17.03
CA ALA A 227 -9.95 -4.63 -16.36
C ALA A 227 -10.56 -4.63 -14.94
N TRP A 228 -11.18 -3.53 -14.49
CA TRP A 228 -11.64 -3.41 -13.11
C TRP A 228 -12.64 -4.51 -12.68
N ARG A 229 -13.59 -4.87 -13.55
CA ARG A 229 -14.59 -5.91 -13.23
C ARG A 229 -13.95 -7.29 -13.09
N GLU A 230 -13.02 -7.61 -13.99
CA GLU A 230 -12.24 -8.85 -13.94
C GLU A 230 -11.41 -8.93 -12.66
N CYS A 231 -10.73 -7.83 -12.29
CA CYS A 231 -9.96 -7.74 -11.05
C CYS A 231 -10.83 -7.92 -9.81
N VAL A 232 -12.01 -7.29 -9.76
CA VAL A 232 -12.93 -7.44 -8.62
C VAL A 232 -13.45 -8.88 -8.53
N GLY A 233 -13.78 -9.50 -9.66
CA GLY A 233 -14.14 -10.91 -9.73
C GLY A 233 -13.03 -11.84 -9.22
N ALA A 234 -11.79 -11.61 -9.65
CA ALA A 234 -10.63 -12.37 -9.18
C ALA A 234 -10.38 -12.22 -7.67
N VAL A 235 -10.62 -11.04 -7.11
CA VAL A 235 -10.54 -10.81 -5.65
C VAL A 235 -11.65 -11.57 -4.94
N ARG A 236 -12.88 -11.49 -5.42
CA ARG A 236 -14.03 -12.25 -4.87
C ARG A 236 -13.75 -13.75 -4.83
N ASP A 237 -13.33 -14.32 -5.95
CA ASP A 237 -13.07 -15.76 -6.07
C ASP A 237 -11.94 -16.19 -5.12
N ARG A 238 -10.96 -15.31 -4.89
CA ARG A 238 -9.88 -15.55 -3.93
C ARG A 238 -10.35 -15.47 -2.49
N LEU A 239 -11.22 -14.50 -2.14
CA LEU A 239 -11.82 -14.42 -0.80
C LEU A 239 -12.68 -15.65 -0.51
N GLU A 240 -13.36 -16.19 -1.50
CA GLU A 240 -14.18 -17.41 -1.36
C GLU A 240 -13.34 -18.62 -0.95
N ILE A 241 -12.11 -18.78 -1.47
CA ILE A 241 -11.15 -19.82 -1.06
C ILE A 241 -10.81 -19.72 0.43
N TRP A 242 -10.84 -18.51 0.99
CA TRP A 242 -10.46 -18.24 2.38
C TRP A 242 -11.66 -18.03 3.31
N SER A 243 -12.88 -18.30 2.84
CA SER A 243 -14.13 -18.05 3.60
C SER A 243 -14.17 -18.75 4.95
N ASP A 244 -13.61 -19.97 5.04
CA ASP A 244 -13.60 -20.78 6.26
C ASP A 244 -12.46 -20.43 7.23
N GLU A 245 -11.58 -19.50 6.85
CA GLU A 245 -10.30 -19.29 7.52
C GLU A 245 -10.31 -18.12 8.51
N GLY A 246 -11.26 -17.23 8.42
CA GLY A 246 -11.26 -16.04 9.26
C GLY A 246 -12.60 -15.35 9.38
N ALA A 247 -12.88 -14.86 10.58
CA ALA A 247 -14.06 -14.05 10.83
C ALA A 247 -14.09 -12.81 9.89
N GLY A 248 -15.24 -12.59 9.28
CA GLY A 248 -15.50 -11.44 8.41
C GLY A 248 -15.15 -11.64 6.93
N ILE A 249 -14.45 -12.71 6.51
CA ILE A 249 -14.16 -12.95 5.07
C ILE A 249 -15.43 -13.26 4.27
N PRO A 250 -16.37 -14.12 4.74
CA PRO A 250 -17.63 -14.37 4.04
C PRO A 250 -18.45 -13.09 3.82
N GLU A 251 -18.45 -12.19 4.80
CA GLU A 251 -19.14 -10.91 4.70
C GLU A 251 -18.51 -10.01 3.63
N LEU A 252 -17.17 -10.01 3.50
CA LEU A 252 -16.47 -9.28 2.44
C LEU A 252 -16.87 -9.82 1.05
N THR A 253 -16.94 -11.14 0.91
CA THR A 253 -17.36 -11.80 -0.34
C THR A 253 -18.81 -11.44 -0.69
N THR A 254 -19.70 -11.50 0.31
CA THR A 254 -21.11 -11.13 0.13
C THR A 254 -21.25 -9.67 -0.30
N LEU A 255 -20.49 -8.76 0.31
CA LEU A 255 -20.50 -7.34 -0.05
C LEU A 255 -20.00 -7.12 -1.48
N LEU A 256 -18.93 -7.80 -1.92
CA LEU A 256 -18.45 -7.69 -3.30
C LEU A 256 -19.49 -8.21 -4.30
N ASN A 257 -20.19 -9.31 -4.01
CA ASN A 257 -21.26 -9.80 -4.85
C ASN A 257 -22.34 -8.75 -5.02
N TRP A 258 -22.82 -8.19 -3.93
CA TRP A 258 -23.85 -7.12 -3.98
C TRP A 258 -23.39 -5.87 -4.74
N LEU A 259 -22.12 -5.50 -4.64
CA LEU A 259 -21.57 -4.33 -5.35
C LEU A 259 -21.38 -4.58 -6.85
N LEU A 260 -21.32 -5.83 -7.32
CA LEU A 260 -21.17 -6.18 -8.73
C LEU A 260 -22.53 -6.31 -9.45
N GLU A 261 -23.63 -6.48 -8.72
CA GLU A 261 -25.01 -6.43 -9.21
C GLU A 261 -25.44 -4.99 -9.57
#